data_f57dc48d77ff462eaea9cb0d45b21897
#
_entry.id   f57dc48d77ff462eaea9cb0d45b21897
#
_cell.length_a   1.000
_cell.length_b   1.000
_cell.length_c   1.000
_cell.angle_alpha   90.00
_cell.angle_beta   90.00
_cell.angle_gamma   90.00
#
_symmetry.space_group_name_H-M   'P 1'
#
loop_
_entity.id
_entity.type
_entity.pdbx_description
1 polymer ?
#
loop_
_entity_poly.entity_id
_entity_poly.type
_entity_poly.pdbx_seq_one_letter_code
_entity_poly.pdbx_strand_id
1 'polypeptide(L)'
;MKKQRDAGVILFIGAFVFSMAILIGEALRPTYSVHTDYLSGLGTGTNAALFNYSIIFMGLMASLAGVILLSRGKKEAWHFALVFVGVGALGVGLFPENVNLFLHGHFAALAFVAGGLAPLLFGLHKGTPLRVISPFIGILILSDFVLFWMGIPLSIGGGGKERLMVYPMLLWAMAISGHLMNQKD
;
A
#
# COMPACT_ATOMS: atom_id res chain seq x y z
N MET A 1 11.94 -18.28 11.16
CA MET A 1 12.72 -18.13 9.92
C MET A 1 11.95 -18.55 8.68
N LYS A 2 11.55 -19.80 8.43
CA LYS A 2 10.69 -20.19 7.29
C LYS A 2 9.46 -19.25 7.14
N LYS A 3 8.86 -18.81 8.23
CA LYS A 3 7.67 -17.96 8.19
C LYS A 3 7.94 -16.47 7.87
N GLN A 4 9.11 -15.92 8.16
CA GLN A 4 9.47 -14.58 7.68
C GLN A 4 9.63 -14.59 6.16
N ARG A 5 10.27 -15.62 5.63
CA ARG A 5 10.37 -15.86 4.20
C ARG A 5 8.98 -16.01 3.56
N ASP A 6 8.09 -16.80 4.18
CA ASP A 6 6.72 -16.99 3.69
C ASP A 6 5.95 -15.66 3.68
N ALA A 7 6.06 -14.86 4.75
CA ALA A 7 5.46 -13.52 4.81
C ALA A 7 6.02 -12.60 3.71
N GLY A 8 7.33 -12.65 3.47
CA GLY A 8 7.96 -11.90 2.38
C GLY A 8 7.42 -12.29 1.02
N VAL A 9 7.32 -13.59 0.72
CA VAL A 9 6.77 -14.08 -0.56
C VAL A 9 5.32 -13.62 -0.75
N ILE A 10 4.48 -13.79 0.28
CA ILE A 10 3.06 -13.41 0.25
C ILE A 10 2.90 -11.92 -0.01
N LEU A 11 3.65 -11.08 0.73
CA LEU A 11 3.59 -9.62 0.56
C LEU A 11 4.08 -9.19 -0.82
N PHE A 12 5.16 -9.81 -1.32
CA PHE A 12 5.68 -9.53 -2.67
C PHE A 12 4.65 -9.81 -3.75
N ILE A 13 4.02 -10.99 -3.71
CA ILE A 13 3.00 -11.38 -4.70
C ILE A 13 1.84 -10.39 -4.69
N GLY A 14 1.34 -10.01 -3.51
CA GLY A 14 0.27 -9.01 -3.39
C GLY A 14 0.65 -7.67 -4.01
N ALA A 15 1.80 -7.12 -3.64
CA ALA A 15 2.30 -5.84 -4.14
C ALA A 15 2.54 -5.87 -5.65
N PHE A 16 3.13 -6.94 -6.17
CA PHE A 16 3.39 -7.11 -7.59
C PHE A 16 2.10 -7.19 -8.41
N VAL A 17 1.15 -8.05 -8.00
CA VAL A 17 -0.14 -8.23 -8.71
C VAL A 17 -0.91 -6.91 -8.75
N PHE A 18 -0.98 -6.17 -7.64
CA PHE A 18 -1.66 -4.89 -7.62
C PHE A 18 -0.95 -3.84 -8.48
N SER A 19 0.38 -3.78 -8.47
CA SER A 19 1.14 -2.88 -9.35
C SER A 19 0.87 -3.14 -10.83
N MET A 20 0.80 -4.41 -11.23
CA MET A 20 0.48 -4.78 -12.61
C MET A 20 -0.98 -4.45 -12.95
N ALA A 21 -1.90 -4.63 -12.02
CA ALA A 21 -3.31 -4.29 -12.23
C ALA A 21 -3.52 -2.78 -12.40
N ILE A 22 -2.78 -1.93 -11.67
CA ILE A 22 -2.77 -0.48 -11.87
C ILE A 22 -2.32 -0.16 -13.31
N LEU A 23 -1.15 -0.65 -13.70
CA LEU A 23 -0.57 -0.40 -15.03
C LEU A 23 -1.54 -0.81 -16.16
N ILE A 24 -2.12 -2.00 -16.06
CA ILE A 24 -3.08 -2.50 -17.04
C ILE A 24 -4.37 -1.67 -17.00
N GLY A 25 -4.88 -1.33 -15.81
CA GLY A 25 -6.09 -0.53 -15.63
C GLY A 25 -5.97 0.85 -16.25
N GLU A 26 -4.83 1.52 -16.09
CA GLU A 26 -4.51 2.80 -16.72
C GLU A 26 -4.47 2.66 -18.26
N ALA A 27 -3.77 1.64 -18.76
CA ALA A 27 -3.64 1.39 -20.20
C ALA A 27 -4.98 1.06 -20.90
N LEU A 28 -5.93 0.45 -20.18
CA LEU A 28 -7.25 0.12 -20.69
C LEU A 28 -8.23 1.29 -20.73
N ARG A 29 -7.84 2.47 -20.27
CA ARG A 29 -8.67 3.69 -20.24
C ARG A 29 -8.04 4.81 -21.08
N PRO A 30 -8.39 4.98 -22.37
CA PRO A 30 -7.75 5.95 -23.26
C PRO A 30 -7.85 7.40 -22.81
N THR A 31 -8.88 7.75 -22.02
CA THR A 31 -9.11 9.11 -21.49
C THR A 31 -8.54 9.32 -20.09
N TYR A 32 -7.87 8.33 -19.53
CA TYR A 32 -7.33 8.39 -18.19
C TYR A 32 -6.09 9.28 -18.12
N SER A 33 -6.11 10.25 -17.21
CA SER A 33 -5.03 11.20 -16.97
C SER A 33 -4.37 10.94 -15.62
N VAL A 34 -3.11 10.56 -15.64
CA VAL A 34 -2.29 10.37 -14.42
C VAL A 34 -2.27 11.62 -13.53
N HIS A 35 -2.41 12.81 -14.13
CA HIS A 35 -2.43 14.08 -13.42
C HIS A 35 -3.74 14.33 -12.67
N THR A 36 -4.88 14.12 -13.34
CA THR A 36 -6.20 14.48 -12.78
C THR A 36 -6.91 13.33 -12.11
N ASP A 37 -6.79 12.10 -12.66
CA ASP A 37 -7.62 10.98 -12.25
C ASP A 37 -6.96 10.20 -11.13
N TYR A 38 -7.72 9.98 -10.07
CA TYR A 38 -7.28 9.18 -8.93
C TYR A 38 -7.05 7.72 -9.33
N LEU A 39 -6.10 7.07 -8.69
CA LEU A 39 -5.90 5.62 -8.81
C LEU A 39 -7.15 4.84 -8.38
N SER A 40 -7.76 5.27 -7.28
CA SER A 40 -9.01 4.69 -6.78
C SER A 40 -10.16 4.81 -7.78
N GLY A 41 -10.14 5.84 -8.65
CA GLY A 41 -11.06 5.97 -9.78
C GLY A 41 -11.01 4.80 -10.77
N LEU A 42 -9.91 4.05 -10.84
CA LEU A 42 -9.84 2.79 -11.61
C LEU A 42 -10.82 1.74 -11.07
N GLY A 43 -11.20 1.84 -9.80
CA GLY A 43 -12.19 0.98 -9.15
C GLY A 43 -13.64 1.33 -9.50
N THR A 44 -13.87 2.29 -10.40
CA THR A 44 -15.21 2.69 -10.88
C THR A 44 -15.32 2.55 -12.39
N GLY A 45 -16.55 2.39 -12.92
CA GLY A 45 -16.80 2.34 -14.36
C GLY A 45 -16.24 1.09 -15.06
N THR A 46 -15.80 1.25 -16.30
CA THR A 46 -15.32 0.15 -17.15
C THR A 46 -14.04 -0.45 -16.57
N ASN A 47 -13.97 -1.78 -16.52
CA ASN A 47 -12.83 -2.55 -15.99
C ASN A 47 -12.56 -2.34 -14.48
N ALA A 48 -13.50 -1.78 -13.71
CA ALA A 48 -13.36 -1.58 -12.27
C ALA A 48 -13.02 -2.87 -11.50
N ALA A 49 -13.47 -4.02 -11.97
CA ALA A 49 -13.21 -5.31 -11.37
C ALA A 49 -11.71 -5.62 -11.26
N LEU A 50 -10.91 -5.23 -12.26
CA LEU A 50 -9.46 -5.44 -12.26
C LEU A 50 -8.81 -4.73 -11.06
N PHE A 51 -9.11 -3.46 -10.85
CA PHE A 51 -8.59 -2.70 -9.71
C PHE A 51 -9.14 -3.23 -8.38
N ASN A 52 -10.46 -3.39 -8.27
CA ASN A 52 -11.09 -3.76 -7.01
C ASN A 52 -10.67 -5.15 -6.53
N TYR A 53 -10.64 -6.16 -7.38
CA TYR A 53 -10.18 -7.50 -6.98
C TYR A 53 -8.69 -7.55 -6.69
N SER A 54 -7.87 -6.80 -7.42
CA SER A 54 -6.42 -6.78 -7.18
C SER A 54 -6.05 -6.06 -5.88
N ILE A 55 -6.74 -4.98 -5.51
CA ILE A 55 -6.49 -4.30 -4.22
C ILE A 55 -7.04 -5.12 -3.04
N ILE A 56 -8.16 -5.83 -3.20
CA ILE A 56 -8.64 -6.81 -2.22
C ILE A 56 -7.59 -7.90 -2.02
N PHE A 57 -7.06 -8.46 -3.10
CA PHE A 57 -6.00 -9.47 -3.04
C PHE A 57 -4.76 -8.92 -2.34
N MET A 58 -4.29 -7.72 -2.71
CA MET A 58 -3.17 -7.06 -2.03
C MET A 58 -3.45 -6.88 -0.53
N GLY A 59 -4.65 -6.46 -0.17
CA GLY A 59 -5.07 -6.27 1.21
C GLY A 59 -5.04 -7.57 2.03
N LEU A 60 -5.53 -8.67 1.43
CA LEU A 60 -5.44 -10.01 2.04
C LEU A 60 -3.99 -10.44 2.25
N MET A 61 -3.13 -10.26 1.24
CA MET A 61 -1.72 -10.63 1.31
C MET A 61 -0.95 -9.82 2.34
N ALA A 62 -1.18 -8.51 2.42
CA ALA A 62 -0.54 -7.63 3.41
C ALA A 62 -0.99 -7.98 4.83
N SER A 63 -2.30 -8.17 5.06
CA SER A 63 -2.82 -8.58 6.36
C SER A 63 -2.26 -9.94 6.79
N LEU A 64 -2.25 -10.92 5.89
CA LEU A 64 -1.73 -12.26 6.17
C LEU A 64 -0.23 -12.22 6.49
N ALA A 65 0.55 -11.47 5.72
CA ALA A 65 1.98 -11.28 6.00
C ALA A 65 2.21 -10.67 7.39
N GLY A 66 1.47 -9.60 7.73
CA GLY A 66 1.53 -8.97 9.05
C GLY A 66 1.18 -9.94 10.18
N VAL A 67 0.11 -10.71 10.04
CA VAL A 67 -0.31 -11.74 11.03
C VAL A 67 0.75 -12.83 11.19
N ILE A 68 1.34 -13.31 10.10
CA ILE A 68 2.43 -14.29 10.14
C ILE A 68 3.62 -13.74 10.91
N LEU A 69 4.00 -12.48 10.68
CA LEU A 69 5.10 -11.82 11.39
C LEU A 69 4.77 -11.66 12.88
N LEU A 70 3.55 -11.25 13.22
CA LEU A 70 3.07 -11.11 14.61
C LEU A 70 2.98 -12.45 15.36
N SER A 71 2.71 -13.55 14.67
CA SER A 71 2.59 -14.87 15.27
C SER A 71 3.93 -15.47 15.71
N ARG A 72 5.06 -14.82 15.40
CA ARG A 72 6.40 -15.38 15.58
C ARG A 72 7.44 -14.32 15.98
N GLY A 73 8.22 -14.61 17.02
CA GLY A 73 9.34 -13.78 17.46
C GLY A 73 8.93 -12.46 18.12
N LYS A 74 9.76 -11.42 17.94
CA LYS A 74 9.49 -10.09 18.47
C LYS A 74 8.32 -9.46 17.70
N LYS A 75 7.28 -9.08 18.45
CA LYS A 75 6.15 -8.31 17.91
C LYS A 75 6.61 -6.86 17.72
N GLU A 76 6.90 -6.49 16.49
CA GLU A 76 7.33 -5.14 16.16
C GLU A 76 6.14 -4.31 15.70
N ALA A 77 6.16 -3.00 15.98
CA ALA A 77 5.03 -2.12 15.68
C ALA A 77 4.69 -2.04 14.19
N TRP A 78 5.69 -2.14 13.30
CA TRP A 78 5.45 -2.14 11.86
C TRP A 78 4.68 -3.37 11.36
N HIS A 79 4.73 -4.52 12.07
CA HIS A 79 3.89 -5.68 11.73
C HIS A 79 2.40 -5.38 11.91
N PHE A 80 2.03 -4.66 12.98
CA PHE A 80 0.65 -4.22 13.17
C PHE A 80 0.24 -3.21 12.09
N ALA A 81 1.12 -2.24 11.77
CA ALA A 81 0.86 -1.30 10.70
C ALA A 81 0.61 -2.02 9.36
N LEU A 82 1.35 -3.09 9.05
CA LEU A 82 1.15 -3.90 7.85
C LEU A 82 -0.23 -4.57 7.82
N VAL A 83 -0.74 -5.06 8.97
CA VAL A 83 -2.11 -5.59 9.06
C VAL A 83 -3.13 -4.51 8.75
N PHE A 84 -2.97 -3.30 9.29
CA PHE A 84 -3.89 -2.18 9.05
C PHE A 84 -3.82 -1.66 7.61
N VAL A 85 -2.64 -1.66 6.97
CA VAL A 85 -2.54 -1.42 5.52
C VAL A 85 -3.44 -2.40 4.76
N GLY A 86 -3.34 -3.68 5.11
CA GLY A 86 -4.13 -4.71 4.45
C GLY A 86 -5.63 -4.55 4.68
N VAL A 87 -6.06 -4.26 5.90
CA VAL A 87 -7.48 -3.98 6.21
C VAL A 87 -7.99 -2.75 5.45
N GLY A 88 -7.20 -1.68 5.40
CA GLY A 88 -7.53 -0.49 4.62
C GLY A 88 -7.67 -0.79 3.12
N ALA A 89 -6.70 -1.48 2.53
CA ALA A 89 -6.74 -1.88 1.12
C ALA A 89 -7.94 -2.79 0.78
N LEU A 90 -8.27 -3.75 1.67
CA LEU A 90 -9.49 -4.57 1.56
C LEU A 90 -10.73 -3.70 1.51
N GLY A 91 -10.86 -2.74 2.43
CA GLY A 91 -12.01 -1.86 2.50
C GLY A 91 -12.16 -0.97 1.26
N VAL A 92 -11.06 -0.44 0.73
CA VAL A 92 -11.06 0.34 -0.53
C VAL A 92 -11.65 -0.47 -1.68
N GLY A 93 -11.25 -1.74 -1.85
CA GLY A 93 -11.75 -2.59 -2.93
C GLY A 93 -13.18 -3.09 -2.72
N LEU A 94 -13.60 -3.31 -1.45
CA LEU A 94 -14.95 -3.73 -1.11
C LEU A 94 -15.98 -2.59 -1.18
N PHE A 95 -15.54 -1.36 -0.96
CA PHE A 95 -16.36 -0.15 -1.00
C PHE A 95 -15.79 0.86 -2.00
N PRO A 96 -15.92 0.62 -3.33
CA PRO A 96 -15.51 1.60 -4.33
C PRO A 96 -16.22 2.96 -4.14
N GLU A 97 -15.62 4.05 -4.64
CA GLU A 97 -16.12 5.42 -4.45
C GLU A 97 -17.58 5.59 -4.87
N ASN A 98 -17.97 4.97 -5.97
CA ASN A 98 -19.34 5.01 -6.50
C ASN A 98 -20.34 4.15 -5.71
N VAL A 99 -19.87 3.26 -4.83
CA VAL A 99 -20.73 2.42 -3.98
C VAL A 99 -20.92 3.10 -2.61
N ASN A 100 -19.83 3.52 -1.97
CA ASN A 100 -19.88 4.20 -0.68
C ASN A 100 -18.63 5.06 -0.46
N LEU A 101 -18.71 6.34 -0.84
CA LEU A 101 -17.60 7.29 -0.74
C LEU A 101 -17.11 7.48 0.72
N PHE A 102 -18.02 7.45 1.69
CA PHE A 102 -17.66 7.60 3.11
C PHE A 102 -16.78 6.46 3.60
N LEU A 103 -17.21 5.22 3.38
CA LEU A 103 -16.40 4.04 3.76
C LEU A 103 -15.11 3.98 2.97
N HIS A 104 -15.17 4.24 1.65
CA HIS A 104 -13.98 4.31 0.81
C HIS A 104 -12.92 5.24 1.39
N GLY A 105 -13.29 6.48 1.69
CA GLY A 105 -12.38 7.49 2.24
C GLY A 105 -11.76 7.08 3.59
N HIS A 106 -12.54 6.45 4.47
CA HIS A 106 -12.03 5.99 5.76
C HIS A 106 -11.05 4.81 5.62
N PHE A 107 -11.36 3.85 4.75
CA PHE A 107 -10.45 2.74 4.48
C PHE A 107 -9.19 3.18 3.73
N ALA A 108 -9.31 4.13 2.80
CA ALA A 108 -8.15 4.74 2.15
C ALA A 108 -7.27 5.49 3.16
N ALA A 109 -7.87 6.29 4.05
CA ALA A 109 -7.13 6.97 5.13
C ALA A 109 -6.41 5.96 6.03
N LEU A 110 -7.06 4.86 6.42
CA LEU A 110 -6.44 3.78 7.19
C LEU A 110 -5.24 3.19 6.45
N ALA A 111 -5.39 2.89 5.13
CA ALA A 111 -4.33 2.35 4.31
C ALA A 111 -3.13 3.30 4.21
N PHE A 112 -3.36 4.59 3.93
CA PHE A 112 -2.30 5.58 3.77
C PHE A 112 -1.58 5.89 5.08
N VAL A 113 -2.31 6.09 6.18
CA VAL A 113 -1.70 6.33 7.49
C VAL A 113 -0.88 5.12 7.93
N ALA A 114 -1.45 3.94 7.88
CA ALA A 114 -0.72 2.71 8.24
C ALA A 114 0.44 2.43 7.28
N GLY A 115 0.25 2.73 5.98
CA GLY A 115 1.26 2.56 4.94
C GLY A 115 2.44 3.50 5.07
N GLY A 116 2.25 4.70 5.62
CA GLY A 116 3.34 5.60 5.99
C GLY A 116 3.99 5.22 7.33
N LEU A 117 3.19 4.75 8.30
CA LEU A 117 3.70 4.30 9.59
C LEU A 117 4.53 3.02 9.48
N ALA A 118 4.19 2.08 8.62
CA ALA A 118 4.91 0.82 8.49
C ALA A 118 6.41 1.03 8.16
N PRO A 119 6.80 1.76 7.11
CA PRO A 119 8.20 2.05 6.83
C PRO A 119 8.85 2.94 7.89
N LEU A 120 8.13 3.91 8.47
CA LEU A 120 8.64 4.78 9.53
C LEU A 120 9.04 3.97 10.76
N LEU A 121 8.18 3.06 11.22
CA LEU A 121 8.44 2.19 12.36
C LEU A 121 9.51 1.14 12.06
N PHE A 122 9.57 0.63 10.82
CA PHE A 122 10.65 -0.26 10.39
C PHE A 122 12.03 0.42 10.46
N GLY A 123 12.10 1.73 10.27
CA GLY A 123 13.33 2.50 10.42
C GLY A 123 14.00 2.38 11.82
N LEU A 124 13.22 2.00 12.83
CA LEU A 124 13.73 1.72 14.19
C LEU A 124 14.42 0.35 14.29
N HIS A 125 14.29 -0.50 13.26
CA HIS A 125 14.88 -1.84 13.22
C HIS A 125 16.40 -1.78 12.97
N LYS A 126 17.18 -2.64 13.64
CA LYS A 126 18.64 -2.68 13.48
C LYS A 126 19.05 -3.72 12.44
N GLY A 127 20.19 -3.49 11.78
CA GLY A 127 20.88 -4.53 11.02
C GLY A 127 20.57 -4.61 9.52
N THR A 128 19.84 -3.62 8.92
CA THR A 128 19.58 -3.60 7.49
C THR A 128 19.76 -2.19 6.90
N PRO A 129 20.30 -2.03 5.67
CA PRO A 129 20.34 -0.76 4.97
C PRO A 129 18.97 -0.12 4.74
N LEU A 130 17.92 -0.93 4.57
CA LEU A 130 16.55 -0.46 4.38
C LEU A 130 16.05 0.41 5.54
N ARG A 131 16.57 0.24 6.76
CA ARG A 131 16.20 1.07 7.91
C ARG A 131 16.51 2.56 7.72
N VAL A 132 17.48 2.89 6.88
CA VAL A 132 17.86 4.29 6.61
C VAL A 132 16.88 4.93 5.63
N ILE A 133 16.46 4.19 4.60
CA ILE A 133 15.58 4.68 3.53
C ILE A 133 14.11 4.67 3.96
N SER A 134 13.70 3.67 4.76
CA SER A 134 12.30 3.47 5.14
C SER A 134 11.66 4.69 5.83
N PRO A 135 12.30 5.40 6.78
CA PRO A 135 11.70 6.57 7.40
C PRO A 135 11.41 7.70 6.40
N PHE A 136 12.28 7.90 5.41
CA PHE A 136 12.04 8.91 4.36
C PHE A 136 10.80 8.57 3.53
N ILE A 137 10.62 7.28 3.20
CA ILE A 137 9.43 6.79 2.50
C ILE A 137 8.18 7.02 3.37
N GLY A 138 8.25 6.68 4.65
CA GLY A 138 7.13 6.89 5.57
C GLY A 138 6.75 8.37 5.73
N ILE A 139 7.75 9.25 5.89
CA ILE A 139 7.54 10.69 5.97
C ILE A 139 6.93 11.23 4.68
N LEU A 140 7.42 10.82 3.51
CA LEU A 140 6.88 11.20 2.21
C LEU A 140 5.38 10.87 2.12
N ILE A 141 5.00 9.62 2.42
CA ILE A 141 3.62 9.15 2.35
C ILE A 141 2.73 9.94 3.33
N LEU A 142 3.16 10.10 4.58
CA LEU A 142 2.37 10.79 5.61
C LEU A 142 2.23 12.29 5.31
N SER A 143 3.29 12.93 4.83
CA SER A 143 3.24 14.34 4.45
C SER A 143 2.30 14.57 3.28
N ASP A 144 2.37 13.73 2.24
CA ASP A 144 1.47 13.85 1.09
C ASP A 144 0.02 13.52 1.46
N PHE A 145 -0.21 12.54 2.35
CA PHE A 145 -1.53 12.26 2.90
C PHE A 145 -2.13 13.48 3.61
N VAL A 146 -1.34 14.19 4.44
CA VAL A 146 -1.79 15.42 5.11
C VAL A 146 -2.14 16.51 4.08
N LEU A 147 -1.28 16.74 3.10
CA LEU A 147 -1.53 17.71 2.01
C LEU A 147 -2.77 17.33 1.18
N PHE A 148 -2.96 16.04 0.94
CA PHE A 148 -4.14 15.53 0.24
C PHE A 148 -5.42 15.77 1.04
N TRP A 149 -5.41 15.43 2.33
CA TRP A 149 -6.55 15.58 3.22
C TRP A 149 -6.94 17.05 3.44
N MET A 150 -5.95 17.94 3.51
CA MET A 150 -6.17 19.40 3.63
C MET A 150 -6.60 20.05 2.32
N GLY A 151 -6.69 19.34 1.22
CA GLY A 151 -7.03 19.87 -0.10
C GLY A 151 -5.97 20.80 -0.69
N ILE A 152 -4.73 20.79 -0.17
CA ILE A 152 -3.64 21.64 -0.67
C ILE A 152 -3.23 21.16 -2.07
N PRO A 153 -3.33 22.04 -3.10
CA PRO A 153 -2.99 21.64 -4.46
C PRO A 153 -1.46 21.47 -4.63
N LEU A 154 -1.06 20.46 -5.37
CA LEU A 154 0.30 20.31 -5.88
C LEU A 154 0.27 20.34 -7.41
N SER A 155 1.37 20.76 -8.02
CA SER A 155 1.50 20.85 -9.50
C SER A 155 1.35 19.49 -10.22
N ILE A 156 1.44 18.39 -9.48
CA ILE A 156 1.24 17.02 -9.99
C ILE A 156 -0.24 16.60 -10.06
N GLY A 157 -1.16 17.46 -9.63
CA GLY A 157 -2.61 17.18 -9.62
C GLY A 157 -3.06 16.20 -8.55
N GLY A 158 -4.37 15.94 -8.51
CA GLY A 158 -4.96 14.99 -7.54
C GLY A 158 -4.53 13.56 -7.76
N GLY A 159 -4.51 13.12 -9.02
CA GLY A 159 -4.05 11.78 -9.39
C GLY A 159 -2.57 11.55 -9.10
N GLY A 160 -1.73 12.55 -9.32
CA GLY A 160 -0.33 12.50 -8.97
C GLY A 160 -0.08 12.37 -7.46
N LYS A 161 -0.85 13.09 -6.63
CA LYS A 161 -0.78 13.00 -5.17
C LYS A 161 -1.11 11.59 -4.67
N GLU A 162 -2.20 10.99 -5.14
CA GLU A 162 -2.53 9.63 -4.73
C GLU A 162 -1.43 8.61 -5.11
N ARG A 163 -0.81 8.80 -6.28
CA ARG A 163 0.34 7.97 -6.72
C ARG A 163 1.58 8.19 -5.87
N LEU A 164 1.80 9.42 -5.41
CA LEU A 164 2.92 9.74 -4.52
C LEU A 164 2.79 9.06 -3.14
N MET A 165 1.58 8.64 -2.75
CA MET A 165 1.38 7.77 -1.59
C MET A 165 1.48 6.29 -1.97
N VAL A 166 0.78 5.85 -3.03
CA VAL A 166 0.63 4.42 -3.38
C VAL A 166 1.94 3.80 -3.88
N TYR A 167 2.64 4.45 -4.81
CA TYR A 167 3.85 3.86 -5.40
C TYR A 167 4.98 3.68 -4.40
N PRO A 168 5.32 4.65 -3.53
CA PRO A 168 6.30 4.41 -2.49
C PRO A 168 5.93 3.29 -1.52
N MET A 169 4.63 3.13 -1.19
CA MET A 169 4.15 2.00 -0.38
C MET A 169 4.41 0.65 -1.06
N LEU A 170 4.06 0.52 -2.34
CA LEU A 170 4.25 -0.72 -3.11
C LEU A 170 5.74 -1.05 -3.29
N LEU A 171 6.55 -0.06 -3.63
CA LEU A 171 8.00 -0.22 -3.76
C LEU A 171 8.64 -0.62 -2.42
N TRP A 172 8.23 0.00 -1.32
CA TRP A 172 8.69 -0.40 0.00
C TRP A 172 8.24 -1.81 0.37
N ALA A 173 6.99 -2.18 0.07
CA ALA A 173 6.48 -3.53 0.31
C ALA A 173 7.30 -4.58 -0.45
N MET A 174 7.69 -4.32 -1.70
CA MET A 174 8.55 -5.21 -2.48
C MET A 174 9.97 -5.27 -1.91
N ALA A 175 10.53 -4.13 -1.50
CA ALA A 175 11.88 -4.06 -0.92
C ALA A 175 11.97 -4.82 0.42
N ILE A 176 11.00 -4.61 1.32
CA ILE A 176 10.95 -5.32 2.61
C ILE A 176 10.69 -6.81 2.41
N SER A 177 9.91 -7.19 1.41
CA SER A 177 9.69 -8.59 1.03
C SER A 177 11.00 -9.27 0.65
N GLY A 178 11.82 -8.63 -0.18
CA GLY A 178 13.15 -9.13 -0.54
C GLY A 178 14.05 -9.30 0.69
N HIS A 179 14.02 -8.34 1.63
CA HIS A 179 14.74 -8.44 2.89
C HIS A 179 14.26 -9.63 3.74
N LEU A 180 12.94 -9.81 3.90
CA LEU A 180 12.36 -10.93 4.66
C LEU A 180 12.69 -12.29 4.02
N MET A 181 12.67 -12.38 2.69
CA MET A 181 13.01 -13.61 1.97
C MET A 181 14.49 -14.01 2.10
N ASN A 182 15.40 -13.05 2.29
CA ASN A 182 16.83 -13.29 2.38
C ASN A 182 17.34 -13.46 3.83
N GLN A 183 16.46 -13.43 4.83
CA GLN A 183 16.86 -13.72 6.20
C GLN A 183 17.23 -15.20 6.31
N LYS A 184 18.56 -15.46 6.52
CA LYS A 184 19.09 -16.81 6.72
C LYS A 184 18.55 -17.39 8.02
N ASP A 185 18.33 -18.67 7.99
CA ASP A 185 17.93 -19.50 9.12
C ASP A 185 18.99 -19.56 10.22
#